data_19c1714399c1a6999c9cdc49fcc3603c
#
_entry.id   19c1714399c1a6999c9cdc49fcc3603c
#
_cell.length_a   1.000
_cell.length_b   1.000
_cell.length_c   1.000
_cell.angle_alpha   90.00
_cell.angle_beta   90.00
_cell.angle_gamma   90.00
#
_symmetry.space_group_name_H-M   'P 1'
#
loop_
_entity.id
_entity.type
_entity.pdbx_description
1 polymer ?
#
loop_
_entity_poly.entity_id
_entity_poly.type
_entity_poly.pdbx_seq_one_letter_code
_entity_poly.pdbx_strand_id
1 'polypeptide(L)'
;MVDKITIDGKIKFEPIDRTKKHREQASWKRIAMVIFDGDVTDYYAWFIRKRYNLELNKPLRGAHISFINDSIRDLSQNGKKDITEVDSLWNSSKIKWDNQTVQITLLLNPRFKKEYWWLNLDEESKKNLNGIRAELGLGKPFFDLHMTIGYANEKNSFHNEYIKNGIINGFIW
;
A
#
# COMPACT_ATOMS: atom_id res chain seq x y z
N MET A 1 15.16 18.74 3.85
CA MET A 1 13.72 18.64 4.22
C MET A 1 13.09 17.69 3.20
N VAL A 2 12.33 16.69 3.64
CA VAL A 2 11.63 15.81 2.70
C VAL A 2 10.31 16.46 2.35
N ASP A 3 10.05 16.68 1.07
CA ASP A 3 8.78 17.24 0.61
C ASP A 3 7.63 16.27 0.95
N LYS A 4 6.49 16.83 1.34
CA LYS A 4 5.31 16.09 1.78
C LYS A 4 4.06 16.63 1.11
N ILE A 5 3.08 15.76 0.93
CA ILE A 5 1.71 16.14 0.55
C ILE A 5 0.72 15.45 1.47
N THR A 6 -0.28 16.19 1.93
CA THR A 6 -1.39 15.61 2.68
C THR A 6 -2.62 15.54 1.78
N ILE A 7 -3.19 14.37 1.69
CA ILE A 7 -4.36 14.08 0.84
C ILE A 7 -5.43 13.36 1.66
N ASP A 8 -6.68 13.58 1.31
CA ASP A 8 -7.81 12.88 1.89
C ASP A 8 -8.02 11.54 1.19
N GLY A 9 -8.25 10.50 1.98
CA GLY A 9 -8.60 9.18 1.50
C GLY A 9 -9.78 8.61 2.27
N LYS A 10 -10.45 7.63 1.69
CA LYS A 10 -11.56 6.91 2.33
C LYS A 10 -11.12 5.53 2.75
N ILE A 11 -11.37 5.20 4.01
CA ILE A 11 -11.20 3.84 4.50
C ILE A 11 -12.26 2.95 3.86
N LYS A 12 -11.84 1.81 3.33
CA LYS A 12 -12.71 0.79 2.78
C LYS A 12 -12.36 -0.57 3.34
N PHE A 13 -13.35 -1.18 3.98
CA PHE A 13 -13.30 -2.56 4.41
C PHE A 13 -13.84 -3.44 3.29
N GLU A 14 -13.13 -4.55 3.01
CA GLU A 14 -13.50 -5.49 1.95
C GLU A 14 -13.82 -4.79 0.61
N PRO A 15 -12.91 -3.98 0.08
CA PRO A 15 -13.15 -3.25 -1.17
C PRO A 15 -13.31 -4.25 -2.31
N ILE A 16 -14.57 -4.64 -2.56
CA ILE A 16 -14.91 -5.73 -3.48
C ILE A 16 -14.93 -5.22 -4.93
N ASP A 17 -13.96 -5.66 -5.69
CA ASP A 17 -14.07 -5.73 -7.14
C ASP A 17 -13.97 -7.20 -7.55
N ARG A 18 -15.07 -7.83 -7.83
CA ARG A 18 -15.17 -9.27 -8.12
C ARG A 18 -14.45 -9.71 -9.39
N THR A 19 -13.99 -8.78 -10.20
CA THR A 19 -13.35 -9.07 -11.51
C THR A 19 -11.86 -9.39 -11.41
N LYS A 20 -11.21 -9.22 -10.24
CA LYS A 20 -9.76 -9.33 -10.10
C LYS A 20 -9.31 -10.65 -9.49
N LYS A 21 -8.38 -11.32 -10.15
CA LYS A 21 -7.86 -12.67 -9.85
C LYS A 21 -7.37 -12.92 -8.42
N HIS A 22 -7.00 -11.89 -7.66
CA HIS A 22 -6.49 -12.05 -6.29
C HIS A 22 -7.52 -12.59 -5.28
N ARG A 23 -8.78 -12.71 -5.67
CA ARG A 23 -9.87 -13.04 -4.77
C ARG A 23 -10.25 -14.49 -4.70
N GLU A 24 -9.73 -15.28 -5.59
CA GLU A 24 -9.89 -16.72 -5.55
C GLU A 24 -9.06 -17.35 -4.43
N GLN A 25 -8.12 -16.58 -3.86
CA GLN A 25 -7.34 -17.04 -2.72
C GLN A 25 -8.11 -16.82 -1.42
N ALA A 26 -8.38 -17.89 -0.69
CA ALA A 26 -9.12 -17.87 0.58
C ALA A 26 -8.52 -16.93 1.63
N SER A 27 -7.22 -16.63 1.55
CA SER A 27 -6.49 -15.74 2.45
C SER A 27 -6.81 -14.25 2.31
N TRP A 28 -7.64 -13.84 1.33
CA TRP A 28 -7.91 -12.43 1.05
C TRP A 28 -9.33 -11.99 1.46
N LYS A 29 -9.87 -12.65 2.46
CA LYS A 29 -11.25 -12.38 2.91
C LYS A 29 -11.39 -11.07 3.69
N ARG A 30 -10.35 -10.64 4.37
CA ARG A 30 -10.36 -9.45 5.24
C ARG A 30 -9.25 -8.50 4.86
N ILE A 31 -9.63 -7.50 4.09
CA ILE A 31 -8.73 -6.46 3.63
C ILE A 31 -9.35 -5.12 4.01
N ALA A 32 -8.55 -4.23 4.57
CA ALA A 32 -8.92 -2.83 4.70
C ALA A 32 -7.85 -1.94 4.06
N MET A 33 -8.30 -0.92 3.37
CA MET A 33 -7.48 0.01 2.61
C MET A 33 -7.94 1.43 2.84
N VAL A 34 -7.03 2.37 2.65
CA VAL A 34 -7.37 3.75 2.32
C VAL A 34 -7.34 3.88 0.81
N ILE A 35 -8.44 4.32 0.21
CA ILE A 35 -8.57 4.55 -1.23
C ILE A 35 -8.61 6.06 -1.46
N PHE A 36 -7.94 6.51 -2.49
CA PHE A 36 -7.83 7.92 -2.86
C PHE A 36 -8.53 8.18 -4.19
N ASP A 37 -9.29 9.27 -4.23
CA ASP A 37 -9.80 9.83 -5.47
C ASP A 37 -8.71 10.74 -6.02
N GLY A 38 -8.05 10.33 -7.08
CA GLY A 38 -7.02 11.13 -7.69
C GLY A 38 -5.93 10.32 -8.37
N ASP A 39 -5.06 11.04 -9.00
CA ASP A 39 -4.05 10.55 -9.94
C ASP A 39 -2.60 10.58 -9.38
N VAL A 40 -2.44 10.63 -8.05
CA VAL A 40 -1.11 10.67 -7.41
C VAL A 40 -0.21 9.57 -7.95
N THR A 41 -0.73 8.34 -8.06
CA THR A 41 0.05 7.23 -8.60
C THR A 41 0.32 7.40 -10.10
N ASP A 42 -0.60 7.97 -10.86
CA ASP A 42 -0.44 8.25 -12.28
C ASP A 42 0.59 9.35 -12.52
N TYR A 43 0.58 10.39 -11.70
CA TYR A 43 1.60 11.43 -11.73
C TYR A 43 3.01 10.86 -11.53
N TYR A 44 3.19 10.04 -10.49
CA TYR A 44 4.50 9.43 -10.23
C TYR A 44 4.90 8.38 -11.26
N ALA A 45 3.96 7.62 -11.80
CA ALA A 45 4.24 6.70 -12.91
C ALA A 45 4.71 7.47 -14.16
N TRP A 46 4.06 8.59 -14.47
CA TRP A 46 4.48 9.51 -15.55
C TRP A 46 5.88 10.09 -15.28
N PHE A 47 6.14 10.58 -14.05
CA PHE A 47 7.44 11.11 -13.66
C PHE A 47 8.55 10.06 -13.82
N ILE A 48 8.33 8.84 -13.36
CA ILE A 48 9.27 7.73 -13.46
C ILE A 48 9.51 7.38 -14.93
N ARG A 49 8.46 7.36 -15.75
CA ARG A 49 8.57 7.15 -17.19
C ARG A 49 9.44 8.22 -17.86
N LYS A 50 9.21 9.50 -17.54
CA LYS A 50 9.96 10.62 -18.14
C LYS A 50 11.42 10.65 -17.70
N ARG A 51 11.68 10.37 -16.44
CA ARG A 51 13.03 10.45 -15.86
C ARG A 51 13.89 9.24 -16.15
N TYR A 52 13.30 8.05 -16.15
CA TYR A 52 14.04 6.78 -16.22
C TYR A 52 13.68 5.93 -17.45
N ASN A 53 12.82 6.43 -18.31
CA ASN A 53 12.29 5.69 -19.46
C ASN A 53 11.72 4.32 -19.07
N LEU A 54 11.07 4.26 -17.92
CA LEU A 54 10.54 3.04 -17.33
C LEU A 54 9.02 3.10 -17.27
N GLU A 55 8.35 2.14 -17.89
CA GLU A 55 6.90 2.03 -17.85
C GLU A 55 6.46 1.13 -16.69
N LEU A 56 5.60 1.67 -15.82
CA LEU A 56 5.06 0.95 -14.68
C LEU A 56 3.64 0.47 -14.95
N ASN A 57 3.39 -0.78 -14.57
CA ASN A 57 2.03 -1.29 -14.50
C ASN A 57 1.34 -0.69 -13.28
N LYS A 58 0.12 -0.18 -13.47
CA LYS A 58 -0.66 0.46 -12.42
C LYS A 58 -1.06 -0.53 -11.32
N PRO A 59 -1.20 -0.06 -10.07
CA PRO A 59 -1.80 -0.85 -9.01
C PRO A 59 -3.23 -1.30 -9.40
N LEU A 60 -3.59 -2.53 -9.09
CA LEU A 60 -4.88 -3.12 -9.48
C LEU A 60 -6.10 -2.35 -8.98
N ARG A 61 -5.96 -1.60 -7.91
CA ARG A 61 -7.03 -0.86 -7.26
C ARG A 61 -6.86 0.66 -7.30
N GLY A 62 -6.02 1.15 -8.22
CA GLY A 62 -5.68 2.57 -8.27
C GLY A 62 -4.84 3.01 -7.07
N ALA A 63 -4.88 4.30 -6.73
CA ALA A 63 -4.15 4.84 -5.60
C ALA A 63 -4.77 4.34 -4.28
N HIS A 64 -4.01 3.52 -3.55
CA HIS A 64 -4.47 2.97 -2.27
C HIS A 64 -3.32 2.62 -1.33
N ILE A 65 -3.64 2.52 -0.04
CA ILE A 65 -2.75 2.02 1.00
C ILE A 65 -3.46 0.84 1.66
N SER A 66 -2.92 -0.36 1.51
CA SER A 66 -3.41 -1.54 2.23
C SER A 66 -2.83 -1.52 3.65
N PHE A 67 -3.67 -1.40 4.66
CA PHE A 67 -3.23 -1.38 6.04
C PHE A 67 -3.70 -2.59 6.87
N ILE A 68 -4.69 -3.34 6.38
CA ILE A 68 -5.06 -4.66 6.91
C ILE A 68 -5.12 -5.64 5.75
N ASN A 69 -4.44 -6.75 5.93
CA ASN A 69 -4.43 -7.84 4.98
C ASN A 69 -4.30 -9.14 5.76
N ASP A 70 -5.29 -10.02 5.66
CA ASP A 70 -5.33 -11.32 6.34
C ASP A 70 -4.42 -12.38 5.70
N SER A 71 -3.39 -11.96 5.01
CA SER A 71 -2.40 -12.90 4.52
C SER A 71 -1.74 -13.67 5.67
N ILE A 72 -1.40 -14.91 5.44
CA ILE A 72 -0.66 -15.75 6.40
C ILE A 72 0.59 -15.04 6.93
N ARG A 73 1.23 -14.21 6.10
CA ARG A 73 2.41 -13.43 6.50
C ARG A 73 2.08 -12.33 7.50
N ASP A 74 0.98 -11.62 7.31
CA ASP A 74 0.56 -10.56 8.23
C ASP A 74 0.14 -11.17 9.58
N LEU A 75 -0.56 -12.28 9.56
CA LEU A 75 -0.99 -13.00 10.76
C LEU A 75 0.20 -13.65 11.50
N SER A 76 1.12 -14.30 10.81
CA SER A 76 2.25 -14.99 11.41
C SER A 76 3.27 -14.06 12.07
N GLN A 77 3.47 -12.88 11.54
CA GLN A 77 4.38 -11.90 12.14
C GLN A 77 3.85 -11.25 13.41
N ASN A 78 2.55 -11.17 13.53
CA ASN A 78 1.90 -10.67 14.73
C ASN A 78 1.80 -11.75 15.82
N GLY A 79 2.42 -12.88 15.57
CA GLY A 79 2.80 -13.86 16.60
C GLY A 79 1.64 -14.50 17.31
N LYS A 80 0.60 -14.99 16.63
CA LYS A 80 -0.40 -15.88 17.24
C LYS A 80 -1.87 -15.48 17.16
N LYS A 81 -2.25 -14.48 16.41
CA LYS A 81 -3.69 -14.22 16.33
C LYS A 81 -4.29 -15.08 15.25
N ASP A 82 -5.12 -15.99 15.70
CA ASP A 82 -5.97 -16.76 14.83
C ASP A 82 -6.89 -15.80 14.05
N ILE A 83 -7.16 -16.13 12.81
CA ILE A 83 -8.17 -15.47 11.97
C ILE A 83 -9.51 -15.30 12.73
N THR A 84 -9.87 -16.26 13.56
CA THR A 84 -11.09 -16.23 14.38
C THR A 84 -11.11 -15.12 15.41
N GLU A 85 -9.97 -14.75 15.99
CA GLU A 85 -9.90 -13.60 16.93
C GLU A 85 -10.09 -12.26 16.20
N VAL A 86 -9.56 -12.17 14.99
CA VAL A 86 -9.77 -10.99 14.14
C VAL A 86 -11.24 -10.91 13.70
N ASP A 87 -11.91 -12.05 13.46
CA ASP A 87 -13.32 -12.11 13.08
C ASP A 87 -14.25 -11.49 14.09
N SER A 88 -14.01 -11.74 15.36
CA SER A 88 -14.85 -11.23 16.45
C SER A 88 -14.89 -9.70 16.51
N LEU A 89 -13.80 -9.03 16.09
CA LEU A 89 -13.65 -7.58 16.12
C LEU A 89 -13.89 -6.92 14.77
N TRP A 90 -13.87 -7.72 13.68
CA TRP A 90 -13.92 -7.20 12.32
C TRP A 90 -15.17 -6.36 12.01
N ASN A 91 -16.35 -6.90 12.38
CA ASN A 91 -17.60 -6.21 12.11
C ASN A 91 -17.70 -4.89 12.89
N SER A 92 -17.25 -4.86 14.12
CA SER A 92 -17.23 -3.63 14.94
C SER A 92 -16.32 -2.57 14.33
N SER A 93 -15.12 -2.96 13.94
CA SER A 93 -14.20 -2.05 13.26
C SER A 93 -14.73 -1.58 11.91
N LYS A 94 -15.35 -2.46 11.14
CA LYS A 94 -15.97 -2.11 9.86
C LYS A 94 -17.07 -1.08 10.04
N ILE A 95 -17.97 -1.27 11.01
CA ILE A 95 -19.04 -0.30 11.31
C ILE A 95 -18.46 1.07 11.69
N LYS A 96 -17.38 1.07 12.48
CA LYS A 96 -16.73 2.31 12.95
C LYS A 96 -15.99 3.06 11.86
N TRP A 97 -15.26 2.34 11.01
CA TRP A 97 -14.25 2.93 10.14
C TRP A 97 -14.58 2.92 8.64
N ASP A 98 -15.47 2.04 8.18
CA ASP A 98 -15.77 1.98 6.73
C ASP A 98 -16.38 3.28 6.24
N ASN A 99 -15.91 3.76 5.11
CA ASN A 99 -16.27 5.05 4.50
C ASN A 99 -15.82 6.31 5.27
N GLN A 100 -15.10 6.19 6.39
CA GLN A 100 -14.54 7.35 7.07
C GLN A 100 -13.44 7.98 6.21
N THR A 101 -13.43 9.31 6.20
CA THR A 101 -12.35 10.09 5.58
C THR A 101 -11.17 10.18 6.55
N VAL A 102 -9.98 9.94 6.04
CA VAL A 102 -8.72 10.10 6.78
C VAL A 102 -7.75 10.94 5.98
N GLN A 103 -6.97 11.75 6.68
CA GLN A 103 -5.87 12.49 6.08
C GLN A 103 -4.60 11.66 6.15
N ILE A 104 -3.94 11.54 5.01
CA ILE A 104 -2.68 10.80 4.87
C ILE A 104 -1.62 11.73 4.31
N THR A 105 -0.50 11.78 4.98
CA THR A 105 0.68 12.52 4.51
C THR A 105 1.66 11.56 3.85
N LEU A 106 1.91 11.78 2.57
CA LEU A 106 2.88 11.04 1.77
C LEU A 106 4.21 11.79 1.71
N LEU A 107 5.31 11.03 1.80
CA LEU A 107 6.65 11.53 1.53
C LEU A 107 6.91 11.50 0.03
N LEU A 108 7.20 12.64 -0.57
CA LEU A 108 7.28 12.79 -2.03
C LEU A 108 8.58 12.25 -2.66
N ASN A 109 9.34 11.45 -1.92
CA ASN A 109 10.49 10.72 -2.44
C ASN A 109 10.11 9.28 -2.76
N PRO A 110 9.81 8.95 -4.01
CA PRO A 110 9.52 7.58 -4.41
C PRO A 110 10.66 6.64 -4.03
N ARG A 111 10.28 5.46 -3.57
CA ARG A 111 11.18 4.36 -3.26
C ARG A 111 10.95 3.24 -4.23
N PHE A 112 11.98 2.41 -4.42
CA PHE A 112 11.82 1.21 -5.20
C PHE A 112 12.65 0.06 -4.63
N LYS A 113 12.18 -1.15 -4.88
CA LYS A 113 12.93 -2.38 -4.61
C LYS A 113 12.51 -3.42 -5.64
N LYS A 114 13.49 -3.97 -6.36
CA LYS A 114 13.22 -4.84 -7.50
C LYS A 114 12.31 -4.11 -8.50
N GLU A 115 11.16 -4.70 -8.80
CA GLU A 115 10.16 -4.15 -9.73
C GLU A 115 9.16 -3.17 -9.11
N TYR A 116 9.11 -3.06 -7.78
CA TYR A 116 8.07 -2.28 -7.08
C TYR A 116 8.55 -0.87 -6.76
N TRP A 117 7.64 0.09 -7.00
CA TRP A 117 7.81 1.51 -6.71
C TRP A 117 6.69 2.00 -5.81
N TRP A 118 7.03 2.79 -4.78
CA TRP A 118 6.05 3.26 -3.80
C TRP A 118 6.44 4.60 -3.17
N LEU A 119 5.44 5.23 -2.52
CA LEU A 119 5.61 6.37 -1.63
C LEU A 119 5.42 5.90 -0.18
N ASN A 120 6.29 6.37 0.70
CA ASN A 120 6.14 6.14 2.13
C ASN A 120 5.14 7.12 2.74
N LEU A 121 4.50 6.71 3.82
CA LEU A 121 3.73 7.58 4.69
C LEU A 121 4.67 8.24 5.71
N ASP A 122 4.24 9.39 6.25
CA ASP A 122 4.86 9.92 7.45
C ASP A 122 4.47 9.11 8.70
N GLU A 123 5.17 9.35 9.79
CA GLU A 123 5.00 8.55 11.02
C GLU A 123 3.64 8.76 11.68
N GLU A 124 3.03 9.93 11.55
CA GLU A 124 1.70 10.20 12.09
C GLU A 124 0.63 9.42 11.34
N SER A 125 0.65 9.45 10.02
CA SER A 125 -0.26 8.66 9.19
C SER A 125 -0.12 7.16 9.45
N LYS A 126 1.11 6.66 9.59
CA LYS A 126 1.37 5.26 9.98
C LYS A 126 0.80 4.93 11.35
N LYS A 127 0.99 5.80 12.33
CA LYS A 127 0.47 5.63 13.69
C LYS A 127 -1.05 5.53 13.70
N ASN A 128 -1.73 6.41 12.95
CA ASN A 128 -3.18 6.42 12.87
C ASN A 128 -3.72 5.11 12.27
N LEU A 129 -3.19 4.65 11.15
CA LEU A 129 -3.61 3.39 10.54
C LEU A 129 -3.24 2.16 11.40
N ASN A 130 -2.09 2.18 12.06
CA ASN A 130 -1.70 1.13 13.00
C ASN A 130 -2.59 1.11 14.25
N GLY A 131 -3.16 2.25 14.64
CA GLY A 131 -4.18 2.32 15.70
C GLY A 131 -5.42 1.50 15.36
N ILE A 132 -5.91 1.60 14.12
CA ILE A 132 -7.05 0.79 13.65
C ILE A 132 -6.68 -0.70 13.64
N ARG A 133 -5.46 -1.06 13.24
CA ARG A 133 -4.97 -2.44 13.32
C ARG A 133 -4.95 -2.95 14.76
N ALA A 134 -4.51 -2.12 15.70
CA ALA A 134 -4.45 -2.48 17.13
C ALA A 134 -5.84 -2.76 17.73
N GLU A 135 -6.90 -2.07 17.26
CA GLU A 135 -8.28 -2.35 17.66
C GLU A 135 -8.71 -3.79 17.29
N LEU A 136 -8.16 -4.33 16.23
CA LEU A 136 -8.34 -5.72 15.79
C LEU A 136 -7.37 -6.69 16.48
N GLY A 137 -6.55 -6.18 17.40
CA GLY A 137 -5.49 -6.94 18.01
C GLY A 137 -4.34 -7.31 17.08
N LEU A 138 -4.25 -6.68 15.91
CA LEU A 138 -3.16 -6.88 14.99
C LEU A 138 -1.97 -5.99 15.39
N GLY A 139 -0.76 -6.51 15.27
CA GLY A 139 0.46 -5.77 15.47
C GLY A 139 0.86 -4.96 14.23
N LYS A 140 2.15 -4.61 14.14
CA LYS A 140 2.70 -3.94 12.96
C LYS A 140 2.50 -4.81 11.71
N PRO A 141 2.22 -4.19 10.55
CA PRO A 141 2.10 -4.95 9.31
C PRO A 141 3.45 -5.54 8.90
N PHE A 142 3.41 -6.60 8.09
CA PHE A 142 4.62 -7.23 7.57
C PHE A 142 5.48 -6.28 6.74
N PHE A 143 4.85 -5.51 5.88
CA PHE A 143 5.48 -4.43 5.14
C PHE A 143 5.11 -3.09 5.77
N ASP A 144 6.05 -2.16 5.78
CA ASP A 144 5.75 -0.80 6.17
C ASP A 144 4.62 -0.22 5.31
N LEU A 145 3.76 0.58 5.92
CA LEU A 145 2.60 1.14 5.22
C LEU A 145 3.07 2.10 4.13
N HIS A 146 2.58 1.88 2.92
CA HIS A 146 3.00 2.63 1.73
C HIS A 146 1.89 2.69 0.68
N MET A 147 2.01 3.66 -0.23
CA MET A 147 1.20 3.73 -1.43
C MET A 147 2.01 3.19 -2.62
N THR A 148 1.58 2.09 -3.20
CA THR A 148 2.22 1.55 -4.40
C THR A 148 1.95 2.44 -5.60
N ILE A 149 3.00 2.91 -6.27
CA ILE A 149 2.91 3.65 -7.53
C ILE A 149 2.69 2.69 -8.69
N GLY A 150 3.41 1.58 -8.68
CA GLY A 150 3.33 0.58 -9.72
C GLY A 150 4.48 -0.42 -9.66
N TYR A 151 4.54 -1.27 -10.65
CA TYR A 151 5.62 -2.26 -10.78
C TYR A 151 6.08 -2.34 -12.24
N ALA A 152 7.40 -2.48 -12.42
CA ALA A 152 8.00 -2.69 -13.72
C ALA A 152 7.75 -4.12 -14.20
N ASN A 153 7.53 -4.26 -15.51
CA ASN A 153 7.40 -5.60 -16.08
C ASN A 153 8.82 -6.19 -16.28
N GLU A 154 8.98 -7.50 -16.09
CA GLU A 154 10.26 -8.21 -16.32
C GLU A 154 10.85 -7.96 -17.72
N LYS A 155 10.02 -7.61 -18.68
CA LYS A 155 10.42 -7.26 -20.05
C LYS A 155 11.07 -5.88 -20.18
N ASN A 156 10.97 -5.03 -19.17
CA ASN A 156 11.62 -3.72 -19.18
C ASN A 156 13.07 -3.86 -18.72
N SER A 157 13.93 -4.27 -19.64
CA SER A 157 15.36 -4.55 -19.41
C SER A 157 16.14 -3.39 -18.79
N PHE A 158 15.69 -2.16 -18.99
CA PHE A 158 16.32 -0.95 -18.45
C PHE A 158 16.32 -0.87 -16.93
N HIS A 159 15.29 -1.38 -16.26
CA HIS A 159 15.22 -1.35 -14.79
C HIS A 159 16.39 -2.12 -14.15
N ASN A 160 16.73 -3.27 -14.71
CA ASN A 160 17.84 -4.09 -14.21
C ASN A 160 19.22 -3.45 -14.49
N GLU A 161 19.36 -2.70 -15.57
CA GLU A 161 20.60 -1.99 -15.88
C GLU A 161 20.81 -0.80 -14.94
N TYR A 162 19.80 -0.02 -14.63
CA TYR A 162 19.89 1.10 -13.68
C TYR A 162 20.24 0.62 -12.27
N ILE A 163 19.69 -0.49 -11.84
CA ILE A 163 20.02 -1.07 -10.53
C ILE A 163 21.43 -1.66 -10.54
N LYS A 164 21.82 -2.41 -11.59
CA LYS A 164 23.15 -3.03 -11.71
C LYS A 164 24.26 -2.00 -11.80
N ASN A 165 24.02 -0.88 -12.46
CA ASN A 165 25.00 0.18 -12.66
C ASN A 165 25.09 1.16 -11.48
N GLY A 166 24.35 0.91 -10.38
CA GLY A 166 24.38 1.78 -9.20
C GLY A 166 23.81 3.19 -9.44
N ILE A 167 23.15 3.42 -10.60
CA ILE A 167 22.61 4.71 -11.00
C ILE A 167 21.41 5.10 -10.12
N ILE A 168 20.76 4.10 -9.51
CA ILE A 168 19.65 4.30 -8.60
C ILE A 168 19.93 3.57 -7.29
N ASN A 169 20.32 4.30 -6.25
CA ASN A 169 20.61 3.76 -4.92
C ASN A 169 19.34 3.54 -4.06
N GLY A 170 18.22 3.12 -4.65
CA GLY A 170 16.99 2.91 -3.93
C GLY A 170 16.24 4.18 -3.54
N PHE A 171 16.73 5.36 -3.95
CA PHE A 171 16.16 6.67 -3.68
C PHE A 171 16.04 7.43 -4.99
N ILE A 172 14.87 8.00 -5.21
CA ILE A 172 14.63 9.00 -6.24
C ILE A 172 14.47 10.33 -5.53
N TRP A 173 15.15 11.33 -6.04
CA TRP A 173 15.11 12.70 -5.54
C TRP A 173 13.83 13.40 -5.96
#